data_0235e363283e82b7fbda672784087eba
#
_entry.id   0235e363283e82b7fbda672784087eba
#
_cell.length_a   1.000
_cell.length_b   1.000
_cell.length_c   1.000
_cell.angle_alpha   90.00
_cell.angle_beta   90.00
_cell.angle_gamma   90.00
#
_symmetry.space_group_name_H-M   'P 1'
#
loop_
_entity.id
_entity.type
_entity.pdbx_description
1 polymer ?
#
loop_
_entity_poly.entity_id
_entity_poly.type
_entity_poly.pdbx_seq_one_letter_code
_entity_poly.pdbx_strand_id
1 'polypeptide(L)' 'MFKGTVKFFNETKGYGFIQEEGTNQEVFVHVTGLSDKVRNGDAVTFETKKGKKGMTAINVKLA' A
#
# COMPACT_ATOMS: atom_id res chain seq x y z
N MET A 1 2.02 9.59 8.76
CA MET A 1 1.78 8.18 8.42
C MET A 1 0.30 7.97 8.16
N PHE A 2 -0.03 7.25 7.11
CA PHE A 2 -1.40 7.03 6.69
C PHE A 2 -1.85 5.63 7.06
N LYS A 3 -3.15 5.46 7.21
CA LYS A 3 -3.74 4.15 7.45
C LYS A 3 -4.61 3.75 6.27
N GLY A 4 -4.67 2.47 6.00
CA GLY A 4 -5.50 1.95 4.94
C GLY A 4 -5.64 0.45 5.02
N THR A 5 -6.29 -0.10 4.00
CA THR A 5 -6.51 -1.54 3.89
C THR A 5 -5.99 -2.00 2.54
N VAL A 6 -5.27 -3.11 2.53
CA VAL A 6 -4.79 -3.70 1.28
C VAL A 6 -6.01 -4.19 0.50
N LYS A 7 -6.28 -3.56 -0.62
CA LYS A 7 -7.40 -3.93 -1.48
C LYS A 7 -7.02 -5.12 -2.34
N PHE A 8 -5.80 -5.11 -2.82
CA PHE A 8 -5.30 -6.15 -3.71
C PHE A 8 -3.78 -6.14 -3.66
N PHE A 9 -3.18 -7.31 -3.61
CA PHE A 9 -1.74 -7.43 -3.74
C PHE A 9 -1.38 -8.71 -4.47
N ASN A 10 -0.60 -8.59 -5.53
CA ASN A 10 -0.14 -9.72 -6.33
C ASN A 10 1.35 -9.95 -6.07
N GLU A 11 1.64 -10.97 -5.27
CA GLU A 11 3.03 -11.30 -4.92
C GLU A 11 3.85 -11.73 -6.13
N THR A 12 3.22 -12.37 -7.10
CA THR A 12 3.91 -12.85 -8.30
C THR A 12 4.42 -11.69 -9.13
N LYS A 13 3.61 -10.67 -9.30
CA LYS A 13 3.98 -9.47 -10.05
C LYS A 13 4.64 -8.40 -9.18
N GLY A 14 4.54 -8.54 -7.87
CA GLY A 14 5.21 -7.64 -6.94
C GLY A 14 4.57 -6.27 -6.78
N TYR A 15 3.26 -6.17 -6.93
CA TYR A 15 2.57 -4.89 -6.73
C TYR A 15 1.14 -5.09 -6.24
N GLY A 16 0.55 -4.01 -5.77
CA GLY A 16 -0.83 -4.02 -5.34
C GLY A 16 -1.34 -2.62 -5.10
N PHE A 17 -2.50 -2.54 -4.47
CA PHE A 17 -3.14 -1.27 -4.14
C PHE A 17 -3.63 -1.28 -2.70
N ILE A 18 -3.47 -0.15 -2.05
CA ILE A 18 -3.98 0.09 -0.71
C ILE A 18 -5.07 1.14 -0.82
N GLN A 19 -6.21 0.88 -0.20
CA GLN A 19 -7.28 1.86 -0.11
C GLN A 19 -7.06 2.70 1.14
N GLU A 20 -6.78 3.99 0.96
CA GLU A 20 -6.54 4.88 2.08
C GLU A 20 -7.81 5.10 2.89
N GLU A 21 -7.69 4.98 4.21
CA GLU A 21 -8.80 5.20 5.12
C GLU A 21 -9.18 6.69 5.11
N GLY A 22 -10.47 6.94 5.06
CA GLY A 22 -11.01 8.30 5.10
C GLY A 22 -11.26 8.92 3.74
N THR A 23 -10.37 8.76 2.79
CA THR A 23 -10.51 9.34 1.45
C THR A 23 -10.94 8.32 0.41
N ASN A 24 -10.80 7.04 0.71
CA ASN A 24 -11.05 5.92 -0.20
C ASN A 24 -10.22 5.98 -1.49
N GLN A 25 -9.12 6.71 -1.47
CA GLN A 25 -8.22 6.75 -2.61
C GLN A 25 -7.38 5.48 -2.66
N GLU A 26 -7.14 4.98 -3.86
CA GLU A 26 -6.25 3.84 -4.05
C GLU A 26 -4.82 4.34 -4.21
N VAL A 27 -3.90 3.73 -3.47
CA VAL A 27 -2.48 4.08 -3.51
C VAL A 27 -1.73 2.86 -4.01
N PHE A 28 -0.93 3.04 -5.05
CA PHE A 28 -0.11 1.96 -5.59
C PHE A 28 0.98 1.58 -4.59
N VAL A 29 1.23 0.28 -4.45
CA VAL A 29 2.32 -0.22 -3.61
C VAL A 29 3.11 -1.27 -4.38
N HIS A 30 4.44 -1.12 -4.36
CA HIS A 30 5.35 -2.09 -4.94
C HIS A 30 5.93 -2.96 -3.82
N VAL A 31 6.28 -4.21 -4.13
CA VAL A 31 6.81 -5.14 -3.13
C VAL A 31 8.03 -4.56 -2.39
N THR A 32 8.84 -3.74 -3.05
CA THR A 32 9.98 -3.10 -2.41
C THR A 32 9.60 -2.04 -1.39
N GLY A 33 8.36 -1.57 -1.43
CA GLY A 33 7.84 -0.61 -0.46
C GLY A 33 7.25 -1.25 0.79
N LEU A 34 7.21 -2.58 0.86
CA LEU A 34 6.68 -3.28 2.01
C LEU A 34 7.77 -3.48 3.07
N SER A 35 7.48 -3.09 4.30
CA SER A 35 8.32 -3.43 5.45
C SER A 35 7.87 -4.75 6.08
N ASP A 36 6.58 -5.04 6.00
CA ASP A 36 5.99 -6.30 6.45
C ASP A 36 5.30 -6.98 5.30
N LYS A 37 5.17 -8.30 5.38
CA LYS A 37 4.39 -9.06 4.42
C LYS A 37 2.91 -8.81 4.66
N VAL A 38 2.20 -8.36 3.64
CA VAL A 38 0.77 -8.03 3.73
C VAL A 38 -0.03 -8.88 2.75
N ARG A 39 -1.32 -9.01 3.02
CA ARG A 39 -2.26 -9.76 2.19
C ARG A 39 -3.49 -8.91 1.92
N ASN A 40 -4.30 -9.39 0.98
CA ASN A 40 -5.57 -8.74 0.67
C ASN A 40 -6.43 -8.63 1.94
N GLY A 41 -6.94 -7.43 2.20
CA GLY A 41 -7.79 -7.18 3.35
C GLY A 41 -7.08 -6.81 4.63
N ASP A 42 -5.74 -6.84 4.65
CA ASP A 42 -5.00 -6.47 5.85
C ASP A 42 -5.04 -4.97 6.09
N ALA A 43 -5.21 -4.58 7.35
CA ALA A 43 -5.07 -3.19 7.75
C ALA A 43 -3.58 -2.85 7.85
N VAL A 44 -3.19 -1.74 7.27
CA VAL A 44 -1.78 -1.35 7.20
C VAL A 44 -1.61 0.13 7.51
N THR A 45 -0.38 0.48 7.89
CA THR A 45 0.07 1.87 7.93
C THR A 45 1.15 2.05 6.88
N PHE A 46 1.22 3.21 6.30
CA PHE A 46 2.17 3.47 5.23
C PHE A 46 2.46 4.95 5.10
N GLU A 47 3.54 5.24 4.38
CA GLU A 47 3.86 6.59 3.95
C GLU A 47 3.70 6.65 2.44
N THR A 48 3.56 7.86 1.91
CA THR A 48 3.41 8.03 0.46
C THR A 48 4.60 8.78 -0.10
N LYS A 49 4.93 8.43 -1.33
CA LYS A 49 5.97 9.11 -2.08
C LYS A 49 5.43 9.41 -3.48
N LYS A 50 5.67 10.62 -3.94
CA LYS A 50 5.25 11.01 -5.28
C LYS A 50 6.16 10.35 -6.30
N GLY A 51 5.60 9.54 -7.18
CA GLY A 51 6.32 8.88 -8.26
C GLY A 51 5.86 9.35 -9.62
N LYS A 52 6.42 8.75 -10.66
CA LYS A 52 6.10 9.11 -12.04
C LYS A 52 4.64 8.84 -12.40
N LYS A 53 4.02 7.85 -11.75
CA LYS A 53 2.64 7.44 -12.01
C LYS A 53 1.67 7.91 -10.93
N GLY A 54 2.08 8.83 -10.06
CA GLY A 54 1.28 9.31 -8.96
C GLY A 54 1.84 8.87 -7.62
N MET A 55 0.97 8.78 -6.61
CA MET A 55 1.40 8.45 -5.26
C MET A 55 1.67 6.96 -5.11
N THR A 56 2.78 6.63 -4.47
CA THR A 56 3.17 5.25 -4.19
C THR A 56 3.34 5.08 -2.69
N ALA A 57 2.81 3.98 -2.15
CA ALA A 57 2.97 3.66 -0.73
C ALA A 57 4.37 3.11 -0.48
N ILE A 58 4.99 3.57 0.60
CA ILE A 58 6.30 3.09 1.05
C ILE A 58 6.24 2.82 2.54
N ASN A 59 7.19 2.05 3.04
CA ASN A 59 7.27 1.69 4.46
C ASN A 59 5.95 1.11 4.97
N VAL A 60 5.34 0.25 4.16
CA VAL A 60 4.06 -0.36 4.49
C VAL A 60 4.25 -1.40 5.57
N LYS A 61 3.50 -1.26 6.66
CA LYS A 61 3.55 -2.16 7.81
C LYS A 61 2.15 -2.59 8.19
N LEU A 62 2.05 -3.76 8.79
CA LEU A 62 0.80 -4.19 9.38
C LEU A 62 0.42 -3.24 10.52
N ALA A 63 -0.84 -2.86 10.53
CA ALA A 63 -1.34 -1.95 11.56
C ALA A 63 -1.45 -2.64 12.92
#